data_9ae382d54cc2010448feb9f02ecd35e9
#
_entry.id   9ae382d54cc2010448feb9f02ecd35e9
#
_cell.length_a   1.000
_cell.length_b   1.000
_cell.length_c   1.000
_cell.angle_alpha   90.00
_cell.angle_beta   90.00
_cell.angle_gamma   90.00
#
_symmetry.space_group_name_H-M   'P 1'
#
loop_
_entity.id
_entity.type
_entity.pdbx_description
1 polymer ?
#
loop_
_entity_poly.entity_id
_entity_poly.type
_entity_poly.pdbx_seq_one_letter_code
_entity_poly.pdbx_strand_id
1 'polypeptide(L)'
;MKFGVCIGTDIEKMKNIKSLGYDYAEGHCQEIARKDKAYLDEMKATGLPVAAANCFIGLKVVGEEKNDAEIKAYLEKLFENAAYLGIEYLVFGSSAARRIPDGMSLEEGRKQIVDFLKNDVVPFAEKYNITVAIEPLRPEECNAINTVADGVEVAKAVDSPLVKVLADVAHMYVQNESMESLLEYRDWVVHAHTSNPDPDNSLDCKRIFPAENDEFSQTSFVEPLKTIGVKYCSIEANVLDFESDAKKAYDVLKLLR
;
A
#
# COMPACT_ATOMS: atom_id res chain seq x y z
N MET A 1 -16.67 1.73 4.95
CA MET A 1 -15.32 1.34 4.51
C MET A 1 -15.31 -0.15 4.21
N LYS A 2 -14.51 -0.60 3.24
CA LYS A 2 -14.29 -2.01 2.92
C LYS A 2 -12.96 -2.47 3.50
N PHE A 3 -12.92 -3.68 4.07
CA PHE A 3 -11.72 -4.25 4.66
C PHE A 3 -11.19 -5.40 3.83
N GLY A 4 -9.87 -5.41 3.62
CA GLY A 4 -9.12 -6.43 2.91
C GLY A 4 -7.90 -6.90 3.69
N VAL A 5 -7.13 -7.79 3.08
CA VAL A 5 -5.87 -8.33 3.64
C VAL A 5 -4.80 -8.37 2.56
N CYS A 6 -3.59 -7.93 2.88
CA CYS A 6 -2.41 -8.11 2.04
C CYS A 6 -1.99 -9.59 2.06
N ILE A 7 -2.19 -10.26 0.92
CA ILE A 7 -1.98 -11.71 0.80
C ILE A 7 -1.07 -12.11 -0.35
N GLY A 8 -0.52 -11.13 -1.08
CA GLY A 8 0.21 -11.40 -2.31
C GLY A 8 -0.69 -11.95 -3.41
N THR A 9 -0.27 -13.04 -4.03
CA THR A 9 -1.05 -13.73 -5.08
C THR A 9 -1.57 -15.09 -4.63
N ASP A 10 -1.62 -15.35 -3.33
CA ASP A 10 -1.96 -16.64 -2.74
C ASP A 10 -3.47 -16.92 -2.85
N ILE A 11 -3.84 -17.86 -3.73
CA ILE A 11 -5.22 -18.22 -4.02
C ILE A 11 -5.92 -18.89 -2.82
N GLU A 12 -5.21 -19.68 -2.02
CA GLU A 12 -5.81 -20.32 -0.85
C GLU A 12 -6.12 -19.29 0.25
N LYS A 13 -5.23 -18.32 0.45
CA LYS A 13 -5.52 -17.18 1.32
C LYS A 13 -6.69 -16.35 0.81
N MET A 14 -6.81 -16.13 -0.53
CA MET A 14 -7.99 -15.45 -1.10
C MET A 14 -9.28 -16.19 -0.74
N LYS A 15 -9.33 -17.51 -0.89
CA LYS A 15 -10.49 -18.33 -0.54
C LYS A 15 -10.82 -18.25 0.94
N ASN A 16 -9.77 -18.29 1.79
CA ASN A 16 -9.93 -18.21 3.24
C ASN A 16 -10.56 -16.87 3.66
N ILE A 17 -9.97 -15.73 3.31
CA ILE A 17 -10.48 -14.41 3.70
C ILE A 17 -11.86 -14.12 3.09
N LYS A 18 -12.15 -14.65 1.88
CA LYS A 18 -13.50 -14.59 1.31
C LYS A 18 -14.51 -15.32 2.20
N SER A 19 -14.19 -16.52 2.66
CA SER A 19 -15.07 -17.32 3.53
C SER A 19 -15.36 -16.65 4.88
N LEU A 20 -14.40 -15.84 5.37
CA LEU A 20 -14.53 -15.03 6.59
C LEU A 20 -15.40 -13.78 6.39
N GLY A 21 -15.58 -13.31 5.14
CA GLY A 21 -16.41 -12.16 4.82
C GLY A 21 -15.64 -10.87 4.56
N TYR A 22 -14.33 -10.92 4.31
CA TYR A 22 -13.57 -9.78 3.81
C TYR A 22 -14.07 -9.33 2.44
N ASP A 23 -13.95 -8.04 2.14
CA ASP A 23 -14.53 -7.44 0.95
C ASP A 23 -13.64 -7.61 -0.29
N TYR A 24 -12.31 -7.71 -0.09
CA TYR A 24 -11.31 -7.80 -1.15
C TYR A 24 -9.98 -8.35 -0.65
N ALA A 25 -9.12 -8.70 -1.58
CA ALA A 25 -7.71 -9.02 -1.34
C ALA A 25 -6.82 -7.86 -1.81
N GLU A 26 -5.73 -7.61 -1.12
CA GLU A 26 -4.62 -6.80 -1.61
C GLU A 26 -3.50 -7.70 -2.10
N GLY A 27 -3.14 -7.52 -3.38
CA GLY A 27 -2.11 -8.29 -4.05
C GLY A 27 -0.70 -7.75 -3.80
N HIS A 28 0.29 -8.35 -4.46
CA HIS A 28 1.67 -7.89 -4.48
C HIS A 28 2.08 -7.55 -5.91
N CYS A 29 2.39 -6.29 -6.19
CA CYS A 29 2.64 -5.78 -7.55
C CYS A 29 3.70 -6.58 -8.30
N GLN A 30 4.85 -6.87 -7.66
CA GLN A 30 5.96 -7.57 -8.31
C GLN A 30 5.61 -9.05 -8.61
N GLU A 31 4.73 -9.66 -7.82
CA GLU A 31 4.22 -11.00 -8.13
C GLU A 31 3.22 -10.94 -9.29
N ILE A 32 2.25 -10.03 -9.22
CA ILE A 32 1.24 -9.83 -10.26
C ILE A 32 1.89 -9.55 -11.62
N ALA A 33 2.94 -8.72 -11.68
CA ALA A 33 3.65 -8.43 -12.92
C ALA A 33 4.27 -9.68 -13.59
N ARG A 34 4.58 -10.72 -12.80
CA ARG A 34 5.20 -11.96 -13.30
C ARG A 34 4.20 -13.07 -13.62
N LYS A 35 2.93 -12.91 -13.22
CA LYS A 35 1.90 -13.94 -13.48
C LYS A 35 1.47 -13.94 -14.92
N ASP A 36 1.24 -15.13 -15.42
CA ASP A 36 0.56 -15.32 -16.70
C ASP A 36 -0.96 -15.19 -16.57
N LYS A 37 -1.63 -15.16 -17.70
CA LYS A 37 -3.07 -14.98 -17.74
C LYS A 37 -3.83 -16.12 -17.07
N ALA A 38 -3.34 -17.35 -17.17
CA ALA A 38 -3.99 -18.50 -16.56
C ALA A 38 -4.05 -18.37 -15.04
N TYR A 39 -2.94 -17.95 -14.41
CA TYR A 39 -2.92 -17.70 -12.98
C TYR A 39 -3.84 -16.55 -12.56
N LEU A 40 -3.87 -15.46 -13.34
CA LEU A 40 -4.78 -14.34 -13.07
C LEU A 40 -6.26 -14.75 -13.21
N ASP A 41 -6.58 -15.66 -14.14
CA ASP A 41 -7.91 -16.24 -14.27
C ASP A 41 -8.29 -17.08 -13.03
N GLU A 42 -7.36 -17.83 -12.47
CA GLU A 42 -7.59 -18.59 -11.22
C GLU A 42 -7.83 -17.63 -10.04
N MET A 43 -7.07 -16.52 -9.93
CA MET A 43 -7.34 -15.49 -8.92
C MET A 43 -8.76 -14.92 -9.07
N LYS A 44 -9.18 -14.57 -10.29
CA LYS A 44 -10.54 -14.06 -10.56
C LYS A 44 -11.62 -15.10 -10.26
N ALA A 45 -11.35 -16.38 -10.54
CA ALA A 45 -12.28 -17.48 -10.28
C ALA A 45 -12.58 -17.68 -8.78
N THR A 46 -11.75 -17.16 -7.88
CA THR A 46 -12.08 -17.14 -6.43
C THR A 46 -13.34 -16.32 -6.15
N GLY A 47 -13.65 -15.34 -7.02
CA GLY A 47 -14.76 -14.42 -6.86
C GLY A 47 -14.57 -13.41 -5.71
N LEU A 48 -13.35 -13.26 -5.17
CA LEU A 48 -12.96 -12.17 -4.30
C LEU A 48 -12.23 -11.13 -5.14
N PRO A 49 -12.68 -9.85 -5.16
CA PRO A 49 -11.95 -8.81 -5.90
C PRO A 49 -10.53 -8.60 -5.38
N VAL A 50 -9.60 -8.28 -6.27
CA VAL A 50 -8.28 -7.73 -5.90
C VAL A 50 -8.36 -6.23 -6.15
N ALA A 51 -8.58 -5.43 -5.10
CA ALA A 51 -8.86 -4.01 -5.25
C ALA A 51 -7.60 -3.13 -5.20
N ALA A 52 -6.55 -3.62 -4.54
CA ALA A 52 -5.26 -2.95 -4.41
C ALA A 52 -4.10 -3.94 -4.53
N ALA A 53 -2.89 -3.43 -4.74
CA ALA A 53 -1.66 -4.22 -4.67
C ALA A 53 -0.50 -3.37 -4.14
N ASN A 54 0.21 -3.89 -3.14
CA ASN A 54 1.37 -3.24 -2.51
C ASN A 54 2.71 -3.63 -3.18
N CYS A 55 3.83 -3.14 -2.61
CA CYS A 55 5.19 -3.46 -3.09
C CYS A 55 5.39 -3.13 -4.58
N PHE A 56 5.08 -1.89 -4.97
CA PHE A 56 4.94 -1.42 -6.35
C PHE A 56 6.06 -1.87 -7.29
N ILE A 57 7.33 -1.65 -6.93
CA ILE A 57 8.49 -1.94 -7.80
C ILE A 57 9.71 -2.35 -6.98
N GLY A 58 10.49 -3.31 -7.49
CA GLY A 58 11.76 -3.74 -6.90
C GLY A 58 13.00 -3.14 -7.57
N LEU A 59 12.84 -2.49 -8.73
CA LEU A 59 13.92 -1.83 -9.46
C LEU A 59 14.22 -0.46 -8.84
N LYS A 60 15.50 -0.04 -8.86
CA LYS A 60 15.90 1.28 -8.39
C LYS A 60 15.28 2.38 -9.24
N VAL A 61 14.68 3.38 -8.58
CA VAL A 61 14.09 4.56 -9.23
C VAL A 61 14.84 5.85 -8.88
N VAL A 62 15.81 5.76 -7.96
CA VAL A 62 16.69 6.84 -7.52
C VAL A 62 18.14 6.39 -7.66
N GLY A 63 19.02 7.30 -8.08
CA GLY A 63 20.45 7.08 -8.20
C GLY A 63 20.88 6.52 -9.56
N GLU A 64 22.18 6.22 -9.68
CA GLU A 64 22.80 5.80 -10.94
C GLU A 64 22.42 4.39 -11.38
N GLU A 65 21.91 3.56 -10.45
CA GLU A 65 21.49 2.19 -10.75
C GLU A 65 20.12 2.12 -11.44
N LYS A 66 19.47 3.27 -11.67
CA LYS A 66 18.17 3.34 -12.36
C LYS A 66 18.32 2.87 -13.81
N ASN A 67 17.50 1.90 -14.22
CA ASN A 67 17.44 1.38 -15.58
C ASN A 67 16.05 1.64 -16.19
N ASP A 68 15.94 2.69 -16.99
CA ASP A 68 14.66 3.13 -17.56
C ASP A 68 14.01 2.09 -18.48
N ALA A 69 14.82 1.30 -19.20
CA ALA A 69 14.29 0.26 -20.11
C ALA A 69 13.65 -0.89 -19.32
N GLU A 70 14.29 -1.35 -18.23
CA GLU A 70 13.75 -2.39 -17.36
C GLU A 70 12.52 -1.89 -16.60
N ILE A 71 12.56 -0.65 -16.10
CA ILE A 71 11.44 -0.02 -15.43
C ILE A 71 10.22 0.03 -16.35
N LYS A 72 10.40 0.51 -17.59
CA LYS A 72 9.30 0.62 -18.55
C LYS A 72 8.68 -0.74 -18.88
N ALA A 73 9.51 -1.75 -19.14
CA ALA A 73 9.03 -3.11 -19.43
C ALA A 73 8.27 -3.71 -18.23
N TYR A 74 8.75 -3.46 -17.00
CA TYR A 74 8.08 -3.88 -15.78
C TYR A 74 6.72 -3.19 -15.60
N LEU A 75 6.69 -1.85 -15.74
CA LEU A 75 5.45 -1.07 -15.56
C LEU A 75 4.39 -1.47 -16.59
N GLU A 76 4.77 -1.67 -17.85
CA GLU A 76 3.85 -2.14 -18.88
C GLU A 76 3.15 -3.44 -18.45
N LYS A 77 3.93 -4.41 -17.97
CA LYS A 77 3.39 -5.71 -17.55
C LYS A 77 2.57 -5.61 -16.25
N LEU A 78 3.03 -4.81 -15.28
CA LEU A 78 2.29 -4.58 -14.04
C LEU A 78 0.92 -3.97 -14.31
N PHE A 79 0.86 -2.87 -15.04
CA PHE A 79 -0.40 -2.16 -15.29
C PHE A 79 -1.37 -2.96 -16.16
N GLU A 80 -0.87 -3.71 -17.16
CA GLU A 80 -1.69 -4.64 -17.94
C GLU A 80 -2.36 -5.69 -17.03
N ASN A 81 -1.59 -6.36 -16.19
CA ASN A 81 -2.10 -7.40 -15.31
C ASN A 81 -3.00 -6.82 -14.19
N ALA A 82 -2.65 -5.66 -13.65
CA ALA A 82 -3.46 -4.96 -12.65
C ALA A 82 -4.84 -4.57 -13.22
N ALA A 83 -4.87 -4.00 -14.42
CA ALA A 83 -6.11 -3.67 -15.12
C ALA A 83 -6.95 -4.93 -15.42
N TYR A 84 -6.29 -6.03 -15.82
CA TYR A 84 -6.96 -7.31 -16.05
C TYR A 84 -7.64 -7.86 -14.77
N LEU A 85 -7.02 -7.69 -13.61
CA LEU A 85 -7.59 -8.06 -12.30
C LEU A 85 -8.66 -7.07 -11.80
N GLY A 86 -8.73 -5.86 -12.37
CA GLY A 86 -9.62 -4.78 -11.91
C GLY A 86 -9.09 -4.04 -10.68
N ILE A 87 -7.79 -3.98 -10.51
CA ILE A 87 -7.14 -3.26 -9.40
C ILE A 87 -7.34 -1.75 -9.57
N GLU A 88 -7.79 -1.09 -8.50
CA GLU A 88 -8.01 0.35 -8.45
C GLU A 88 -6.77 1.11 -7.93
N TYR A 89 -5.98 0.50 -7.03
CA TYR A 89 -4.84 1.14 -6.37
C TYR A 89 -3.56 0.30 -6.44
N LEU A 90 -2.45 0.92 -6.84
CA LEU A 90 -1.11 0.36 -6.73
C LEU A 90 -0.32 1.15 -5.67
N VAL A 91 0.22 0.45 -4.67
CA VAL A 91 0.82 1.08 -3.49
C VAL A 91 2.33 1.18 -3.64
N PHE A 92 2.84 2.41 -3.71
CA PHE A 92 4.26 2.73 -3.83
C PHE A 92 4.91 2.91 -2.46
N GLY A 93 5.06 1.80 -1.73
CA GLY A 93 5.82 1.68 -0.48
C GLY A 93 7.25 1.16 -0.65
N SER A 94 7.66 0.81 -1.84
CA SER A 94 8.90 0.13 -2.24
C SER A 94 10.19 0.75 -1.65
N SER A 95 10.56 0.37 -0.43
CA SER A 95 11.64 0.98 0.36
C SER A 95 13.00 0.99 -0.36
N ALA A 96 13.45 -0.19 -0.82
CA ALA A 96 14.74 -0.34 -1.48
C ALA A 96 14.81 0.38 -2.84
N ALA A 97 13.67 0.45 -3.56
CA ALA A 97 13.61 1.08 -4.88
C ALA A 97 13.82 2.59 -4.82
N ARG A 98 13.28 3.25 -3.80
CA ARG A 98 13.30 4.72 -3.65
C ARG A 98 14.24 5.23 -2.56
N ARG A 99 15.06 4.34 -1.95
CA ARG A 99 16.08 4.76 -0.98
C ARG A 99 17.10 5.66 -1.66
N ILE A 100 17.29 6.84 -1.10
CA ILE A 100 18.26 7.84 -1.57
C ILE A 100 19.67 7.37 -1.22
N PRO A 101 20.58 7.26 -2.21
CA PRO A 101 21.96 6.85 -1.97
C PRO A 101 22.73 7.80 -1.06
N ASP A 102 23.75 7.28 -0.38
CA ASP A 102 24.67 8.09 0.42
C ASP A 102 25.35 9.16 -0.45
N GLY A 103 25.40 10.38 0.07
CA GLY A 103 25.98 11.52 -0.62
C GLY A 103 25.00 12.29 -1.53
N MET A 104 23.83 11.76 -1.82
CA MET A 104 22.76 12.50 -2.52
C MET A 104 21.89 13.26 -1.51
N SER A 105 21.50 14.49 -1.81
CA SER A 105 20.61 15.27 -0.96
C SER A 105 19.18 14.73 -0.99
N LEU A 106 18.42 14.98 0.09
CA LEU A 106 16.99 14.63 0.14
C LEU A 106 16.20 15.29 -0.98
N GLU A 107 16.50 16.55 -1.27
CA GLU A 107 15.84 17.32 -2.34
C GLU A 107 16.06 16.69 -3.71
N GLU A 108 17.31 16.32 -4.02
CA GLU A 108 17.64 15.67 -5.30
C GLU A 108 17.01 14.28 -5.41
N GLY A 109 17.06 13.47 -4.34
CA GLY A 109 16.43 12.16 -4.31
C GLY A 109 14.91 12.25 -4.48
N ARG A 110 14.24 13.16 -3.77
CA ARG A 110 12.79 13.41 -3.94
C ARG A 110 12.45 13.90 -5.35
N LYS A 111 13.31 14.76 -5.94
CA LYS A 111 13.12 15.18 -7.33
C LYS A 111 13.16 13.99 -8.28
N GLN A 112 14.10 13.06 -8.13
CA GLN A 112 14.16 11.87 -8.98
C GLN A 112 12.93 10.96 -8.79
N ILE A 113 12.39 10.86 -7.57
CA ILE A 113 11.12 10.13 -7.31
C ILE A 113 9.96 10.83 -8.03
N VAL A 114 9.86 12.15 -7.96
CA VAL A 114 8.83 12.93 -8.68
C VAL A 114 8.96 12.74 -10.18
N ASP A 115 10.17 12.82 -10.73
CA ASP A 115 10.45 12.63 -12.16
C ASP A 115 10.05 11.20 -12.59
N PHE A 116 10.37 10.16 -11.81
CA PHE A 116 9.93 8.78 -12.05
C PHE A 116 8.40 8.66 -12.06
N LEU A 117 7.73 9.17 -11.03
CA LEU A 117 6.27 9.10 -10.96
C LEU A 117 5.62 9.83 -12.14
N LYS A 118 6.09 11.03 -12.45
CA LYS A 118 5.52 11.88 -13.51
C LYS A 118 5.76 11.34 -14.91
N ASN A 119 6.99 10.90 -15.20
CA ASN A 119 7.40 10.58 -16.57
C ASN A 119 7.25 9.10 -16.90
N ASP A 120 7.47 8.21 -15.92
CA ASP A 120 7.43 6.77 -16.14
C ASP A 120 6.09 6.15 -15.71
N VAL A 121 5.50 6.59 -14.59
CA VAL A 121 4.32 5.94 -13.98
C VAL A 121 3.00 6.56 -14.45
N VAL A 122 2.87 7.89 -14.44
CA VAL A 122 1.62 8.59 -14.79
C VAL A 122 1.08 8.20 -16.15
N PRO A 123 1.88 8.04 -17.24
CA PRO A 123 1.35 7.61 -18.53
C PRO A 123 0.63 6.26 -18.49
N PHE A 124 1.10 5.31 -17.66
CA PHE A 124 0.42 4.02 -17.48
C PHE A 124 -0.81 4.17 -16.56
N ALA A 125 -0.70 4.96 -15.50
CA ALA A 125 -1.82 5.24 -14.61
C ALA A 125 -3.01 5.82 -15.37
N GLU A 126 -2.78 6.77 -16.26
CA GLU A 126 -3.80 7.37 -17.14
C GLU A 126 -4.35 6.38 -18.14
N LYS A 127 -3.48 5.63 -18.83
CA LYS A 127 -3.89 4.63 -19.83
C LYS A 127 -4.85 3.59 -19.26
N TYR A 128 -4.62 3.15 -18.03
CA TYR A 128 -5.38 2.09 -17.39
C TYR A 128 -6.39 2.59 -16.34
N ASN A 129 -6.39 3.89 -16.05
CA ASN A 129 -7.21 4.53 -15.01
C ASN A 129 -7.00 3.88 -13.64
N ILE A 130 -5.75 3.72 -13.24
CA ILE A 130 -5.33 3.12 -11.95
C ILE A 130 -4.60 4.19 -11.14
N THR A 131 -4.98 4.35 -9.89
CA THR A 131 -4.35 5.29 -8.97
C THR A 131 -3.11 4.67 -8.34
N VAL A 132 -2.00 5.42 -8.29
CA VAL A 132 -0.79 5.06 -7.55
C VAL A 132 -0.78 5.81 -6.23
N ALA A 133 -0.82 5.08 -5.12
CA ALA A 133 -0.81 5.63 -3.77
C ALA A 133 0.59 5.55 -3.16
N ILE A 134 1.21 6.69 -2.91
CA ILE A 134 2.51 6.77 -2.24
C ILE A 134 2.30 6.40 -0.77
N GLU A 135 3.04 5.42 -0.30
CA GLU A 135 3.06 5.03 1.10
C GLU A 135 4.31 5.61 1.78
N PRO A 136 4.15 6.53 2.73
CA PRO A 136 5.25 6.96 3.59
C PRO A 136 5.72 5.80 4.48
N LEU A 137 7.03 5.65 4.61
CA LEU A 137 7.64 4.58 5.41
C LEU A 137 8.48 5.18 6.54
N ARG A 138 8.56 4.50 7.67
CA ARG A 138 9.47 4.90 8.75
C ARG A 138 10.91 5.06 8.28
N PRO A 139 11.73 5.94 8.89
CA PRO A 139 13.09 6.25 8.43
C PRO A 139 14.03 5.05 8.34
N GLU A 140 13.84 4.03 9.19
CA GLU A 140 14.65 2.81 9.18
C GLU A 140 14.48 2.00 7.88
N GLU A 141 13.28 2.05 7.30
CA GLU A 141 12.99 1.36 6.05
C GLU A 141 13.36 2.20 4.83
N CYS A 142 13.09 3.50 4.84
CA CYS A 142 13.38 4.39 3.72
C CYS A 142 13.63 5.82 4.19
N ASN A 143 14.62 6.49 3.59
CA ASN A 143 15.04 7.85 3.93
C ASN A 143 14.45 8.93 3.00
N ALA A 144 13.44 8.60 2.20
CA ALA A 144 12.93 9.51 1.17
C ALA A 144 11.62 10.21 1.53
N ILE A 145 10.60 9.44 1.93
CA ILE A 145 9.23 9.88 2.21
C ILE A 145 8.79 9.19 3.49
N ASN A 146 8.64 9.94 4.58
CA ASN A 146 8.48 9.34 5.90
C ASN A 146 7.15 9.66 6.56
N THR A 147 6.54 10.80 6.28
CA THR A 147 5.26 11.20 6.85
C THR A 147 4.17 11.30 5.78
N VAL A 148 2.90 11.27 6.21
CA VAL A 148 1.78 11.51 5.30
C VAL A 148 1.94 12.88 4.61
N ALA A 149 2.41 13.89 5.34
CA ALA A 149 2.73 15.21 4.79
C ALA A 149 3.78 15.14 3.67
N ASP A 150 4.89 14.41 3.87
CA ASP A 150 5.90 14.19 2.82
C ASP A 150 5.30 13.55 1.56
N GLY A 151 4.46 12.52 1.75
CA GLY A 151 3.76 11.86 0.65
C GLY A 151 2.88 12.82 -0.14
N VAL A 152 2.16 13.70 0.56
CA VAL A 152 1.32 14.74 -0.04
C VAL A 152 2.16 15.77 -0.80
N GLU A 153 3.31 16.20 -0.27
CA GLU A 153 4.22 17.11 -0.98
C GLU A 153 4.73 16.50 -2.29
N VAL A 154 5.14 15.23 -2.27
CA VAL A 154 5.58 14.51 -3.48
C VAL A 154 4.41 14.37 -4.47
N ALA A 155 3.22 13.98 -4.02
CA ALA A 155 2.06 13.83 -4.88
C ALA A 155 1.65 15.17 -5.55
N LYS A 156 1.73 16.29 -4.81
CA LYS A 156 1.52 17.63 -5.35
C LYS A 156 2.56 17.99 -6.42
N ALA A 157 3.82 17.65 -6.20
CA ALA A 157 4.89 17.94 -7.16
C ALA A 157 4.76 17.14 -8.46
N VAL A 158 4.22 15.92 -8.39
CA VAL A 158 3.89 15.11 -9.58
C VAL A 158 2.78 15.76 -10.41
N ASP A 159 1.81 16.41 -9.75
CA ASP A 159 0.71 17.13 -10.38
C ASP A 159 -0.17 16.24 -11.28
N SER A 160 -0.56 15.06 -10.75
CA SER A 160 -1.48 14.14 -11.43
C SER A 160 -2.61 13.73 -10.48
N PRO A 161 -3.88 13.70 -10.92
CA PRO A 161 -4.99 13.24 -10.10
C PRO A 161 -4.91 11.75 -9.74
N LEU A 162 -4.10 10.98 -10.47
CA LEU A 162 -3.89 9.55 -10.27
C LEU A 162 -2.67 9.22 -9.40
N VAL A 163 -2.00 10.23 -8.83
CA VAL A 163 -0.97 10.03 -7.80
C VAL A 163 -1.48 10.59 -6.49
N LYS A 164 -1.63 9.71 -5.53
CA LYS A 164 -2.27 9.96 -4.23
C LYS A 164 -1.39 9.39 -3.11
N VAL A 165 -1.92 9.33 -1.90
CA VAL A 165 -1.20 8.88 -0.71
C VAL A 165 -1.96 7.75 -0.02
N LEU A 166 -1.23 6.80 0.54
CA LEU A 166 -1.71 5.80 1.47
C LEU A 166 -1.31 6.19 2.88
N ALA A 167 -2.20 6.00 3.84
CA ALA A 167 -1.89 6.08 5.26
C ALA A 167 -1.69 4.66 5.83
N ASP A 168 -0.51 4.39 6.38
CA ASP A 168 -0.24 3.14 7.10
C ASP A 168 -0.11 3.43 8.59
N VAL A 169 -0.96 2.77 9.39
CA VAL A 169 -1.04 3.00 10.82
C VAL A 169 0.26 2.68 11.56
N ALA A 170 0.99 1.65 11.14
CA ALA A 170 2.23 1.25 11.81
C ALA A 170 3.34 2.28 11.58
N HIS A 171 3.46 2.78 10.34
CA HIS A 171 4.43 3.84 10.03
C HIS A 171 4.09 5.15 10.73
N MET A 172 2.81 5.55 10.74
CA MET A 172 2.34 6.73 11.47
C MET A 172 2.57 6.60 12.98
N TYR A 173 2.26 5.43 13.56
CA TYR A 173 2.41 5.17 14.98
C TYR A 173 3.87 5.31 15.46
N VAL A 174 4.80 4.67 14.76
CA VAL A 174 6.24 4.72 15.11
C VAL A 174 6.78 6.15 15.03
N GLN A 175 6.25 6.98 14.15
CA GLN A 175 6.66 8.36 13.98
C GLN A 175 5.86 9.36 14.81
N ASN A 176 4.95 8.87 15.68
CA ASN A 176 4.07 9.70 16.50
C ASN A 176 3.23 10.69 15.66
N GLU A 177 2.85 10.32 14.42
CA GLU A 177 1.88 11.09 13.65
C GLU A 177 0.48 10.96 14.29
N SER A 178 -0.22 12.08 14.41
CA SER A 178 -1.61 12.06 14.90
C SER A 178 -2.52 11.43 13.84
N MET A 179 -3.35 10.47 14.23
CA MET A 179 -4.36 9.89 13.33
C MET A 179 -5.40 10.94 12.89
N GLU A 180 -5.65 11.96 13.72
CA GLU A 180 -6.56 13.07 13.38
C GLU A 180 -6.00 13.96 12.27
N SER A 181 -4.66 14.01 12.07
CA SER A 181 -4.06 14.78 10.96
C SER A 181 -4.53 14.30 9.59
N LEU A 182 -5.01 13.06 9.46
CA LEU A 182 -5.59 12.54 8.22
C LEU A 182 -6.76 13.39 7.70
N LEU A 183 -7.48 14.09 8.58
CA LEU A 183 -8.57 14.99 8.20
C LEU A 183 -8.09 16.17 7.34
N GLU A 184 -6.83 16.59 7.49
CA GLU A 184 -6.21 17.66 6.71
C GLU A 184 -5.87 17.19 5.28
N TYR A 185 -5.70 15.88 5.08
CA TYR A 185 -5.26 15.27 3.82
C TYR A 185 -6.39 14.59 3.05
N ARG A 186 -7.66 15.00 3.26
CA ARG A 186 -8.86 14.40 2.67
C ARG A 186 -8.83 14.24 1.15
N ASP A 187 -8.18 15.17 0.45
CA ASP A 187 -8.12 15.15 -1.03
C ASP A 187 -6.95 14.29 -1.54
N TRP A 188 -6.12 13.79 -0.63
CA TRP A 188 -4.88 13.08 -0.95
C TRP A 188 -4.86 11.64 -0.50
N VAL A 189 -5.34 11.34 0.70
CA VAL A 189 -5.36 9.96 1.23
C VAL A 189 -6.53 9.20 0.64
N VAL A 190 -6.22 8.11 -0.10
CA VAL A 190 -7.22 7.32 -0.84
C VAL A 190 -7.27 5.85 -0.45
N HIS A 191 -6.26 5.36 0.24
CA HIS A 191 -6.12 3.99 0.69
C HIS A 191 -5.44 3.94 2.06
N ALA A 192 -5.58 2.84 2.77
CA ALA A 192 -4.97 2.69 4.09
C ALA A 192 -4.51 1.25 4.36
N HIS A 193 -3.42 1.14 5.12
CA HIS A 193 -3.00 -0.11 5.74
C HIS A 193 -3.22 -0.06 7.24
N THR A 194 -3.80 -1.12 7.77
CA THR A 194 -4.03 -1.28 9.21
C THR A 194 -3.35 -2.52 9.77
N SER A 195 -2.90 -2.39 11.00
CA SER A 195 -2.33 -3.45 11.82
C SER A 195 -2.36 -3.01 13.27
N ASN A 196 -2.00 -3.89 14.19
CA ASN A 196 -1.65 -3.47 15.53
C ASN A 196 -0.14 -3.35 15.66
N PRO A 197 0.38 -2.30 16.32
CA PRO A 197 1.76 -2.29 16.76
C PRO A 197 1.99 -3.45 17.70
N ASP A 198 3.11 -4.16 17.55
CA ASP A 198 3.57 -5.12 18.54
C ASP A 198 4.26 -4.34 19.68
N PRO A 199 3.68 -4.25 20.88
CA PRO A 199 4.24 -3.46 21.96
C PRO A 199 5.61 -3.94 22.41
N ASP A 200 5.92 -5.22 22.24
CA ASP A 200 7.22 -5.80 22.61
C ASP A 200 8.31 -5.55 21.54
N ASN A 201 7.95 -5.00 20.38
CA ASN A 201 8.84 -4.81 19.24
C ASN A 201 8.55 -3.54 18.43
N SER A 202 8.07 -2.50 19.09
CA SER A 202 7.68 -1.23 18.46
C SER A 202 8.81 -0.58 17.64
N LEU A 203 10.07 -0.78 18.01
CA LEU A 203 11.23 -0.26 17.28
C LEU A 203 11.47 -0.99 15.96
N ASP A 204 11.14 -2.28 15.87
CA ASP A 204 11.29 -3.08 14.65
C ASP A 204 10.04 -3.04 13.73
N CYS A 205 9.04 -2.23 14.09
CA CYS A 205 7.77 -2.13 13.40
C CYS A 205 7.16 -3.52 13.11
N LYS A 206 7.23 -4.41 14.07
CA LYS A 206 6.47 -5.65 13.98
C LYS A 206 5.00 -5.30 14.05
N ARG A 207 4.32 -5.67 12.99
CA ARG A 207 2.90 -5.49 12.80
C ARG A 207 2.23 -6.81 13.05
N ILE A 208 1.23 -6.84 13.89
CA ILE A 208 0.36 -8.00 14.09
C ILE A 208 -1.03 -7.71 13.55
N PHE A 209 -1.78 -8.76 13.26
CA PHE A 209 -3.17 -8.60 12.87
C PHE A 209 -3.99 -7.97 13.99
N PRO A 210 -4.95 -7.07 13.69
CA PRO A 210 -5.87 -6.55 14.69
C PRO A 210 -6.56 -7.66 15.49
N ALA A 211 -6.57 -7.54 16.81
CA ALA A 211 -7.21 -8.51 17.70
C ALA A 211 -7.97 -7.79 18.83
N GLU A 212 -8.90 -8.50 19.48
CA GLU A 212 -9.57 -7.98 20.68
C GLU A 212 -8.56 -7.78 21.81
N ASN A 213 -8.79 -6.77 22.63
CA ASN A 213 -7.95 -6.38 23.78
C ASN A 213 -6.56 -5.83 23.44
N ASP A 214 -6.38 -5.36 22.21
CA ASP A 214 -5.17 -4.66 21.85
C ASP A 214 -5.12 -3.27 22.51
N GLU A 215 -3.93 -2.84 22.89
CA GLU A 215 -3.72 -1.50 23.45
C GLU A 215 -3.94 -0.39 22.41
N PHE A 216 -3.83 -0.73 21.14
CA PHE A 216 -4.07 0.21 20.05
C PHE A 216 -5.54 0.21 19.62
N SER A 217 -6.15 1.40 19.63
CA SER A 217 -7.53 1.57 19.18
C SER A 217 -7.63 1.67 17.66
N GLN A 218 -8.12 0.63 16.99
CA GLN A 218 -8.43 0.67 15.56
C GLN A 218 -9.43 1.79 15.20
N THR A 219 -10.34 2.13 16.11
CA THR A 219 -11.30 3.22 15.93
C THR A 219 -10.61 4.57 15.70
N SER A 220 -9.53 4.87 16.43
CA SER A 220 -8.80 6.14 16.30
C SER A 220 -8.20 6.34 14.90
N PHE A 221 -7.87 5.27 14.20
CA PHE A 221 -7.38 5.32 12.82
C PHE A 221 -8.49 5.25 11.78
N VAL A 222 -9.47 4.37 11.99
CA VAL A 222 -10.52 4.09 10.98
C VAL A 222 -11.53 5.24 10.86
N GLU A 223 -11.90 5.92 11.96
CA GLU A 223 -12.91 6.98 11.91
C GLU A 223 -12.45 8.22 11.12
N PRO A 224 -11.22 8.76 11.27
CA PRO A 224 -10.73 9.80 10.38
C PRO A 224 -10.75 9.38 8.90
N LEU A 225 -10.32 8.15 8.58
CA LEU A 225 -10.33 7.63 7.20
C LEU A 225 -11.74 7.56 6.61
N LYS A 226 -12.73 7.11 7.40
CA LYS A 226 -14.15 7.12 6.98
C LYS A 226 -14.64 8.53 6.75
N THR A 227 -14.29 9.47 7.63
CA THR A 227 -14.69 10.87 7.53
C THR A 227 -14.20 11.54 6.26
N ILE A 228 -12.98 11.21 5.80
CA ILE A 228 -12.43 11.72 4.54
C ILE A 228 -12.85 10.89 3.31
N GLY A 229 -13.57 9.79 3.48
CA GLY A 229 -14.14 9.00 2.39
C GLY A 229 -13.23 7.91 1.84
N VAL A 230 -12.21 7.46 2.57
CA VAL A 230 -11.37 6.33 2.16
C VAL A 230 -12.21 5.07 2.00
N LYS A 231 -12.13 4.47 0.81
CA LYS A 231 -12.98 3.33 0.43
C LYS A 231 -12.46 2.00 0.94
N TYR A 232 -11.15 1.81 0.93
CA TYR A 232 -10.46 0.55 1.20
C TYR A 232 -9.43 0.69 2.31
N CYS A 233 -9.38 -0.29 3.21
CA CYS A 233 -8.36 -0.42 4.24
C CYS A 233 -7.95 -1.90 4.34
N SER A 234 -6.68 -2.20 4.11
CA SER A 234 -6.15 -3.56 4.15
C SER A 234 -5.36 -3.83 5.42
N ILE A 235 -5.46 -5.05 5.93
CA ILE A 235 -4.51 -5.51 6.95
C ILE A 235 -3.17 -5.78 6.26
N GLU A 236 -2.12 -5.10 6.71
CA GLU A 236 -0.74 -5.40 6.37
C GLU A 236 0.05 -5.71 7.63
N ALA A 237 0.31 -7.00 7.88
CA ALA A 237 0.92 -7.45 9.13
C ALA A 237 1.66 -8.78 8.98
N ASN A 238 2.55 -9.04 9.93
CA ASN A 238 3.18 -10.33 10.08
C ASN A 238 2.18 -11.36 10.61
N VAL A 239 2.32 -12.59 10.18
CA VAL A 239 1.39 -13.69 10.43
C VAL A 239 2.12 -14.83 11.10
N LEU A 240 1.56 -15.34 12.21
CA LEU A 240 1.98 -16.59 12.84
C LEU A 240 1.08 -17.75 12.41
N ASP A 241 -0.23 -17.54 12.43
CA ASP A 241 -1.25 -18.46 11.98
C ASP A 241 -2.29 -17.68 11.19
N PHE A 242 -2.20 -17.72 9.85
CA PHE A 242 -3.00 -16.88 8.97
C PHE A 242 -4.51 -17.06 9.19
N GLU A 243 -5.00 -18.27 9.29
CA GLU A 243 -6.44 -18.54 9.40
C GLU A 243 -7.01 -18.01 10.72
N SER A 244 -6.29 -18.28 11.82
CA SER A 244 -6.66 -17.80 13.14
C SER A 244 -6.59 -16.28 13.24
N ASP A 245 -5.49 -15.68 12.77
CA ASP A 245 -5.25 -14.24 12.87
C ASP A 245 -6.22 -13.45 11.98
N ALA A 246 -6.46 -13.92 10.73
CA ALA A 246 -7.44 -13.29 9.83
C ALA A 246 -8.86 -13.34 10.40
N LYS A 247 -9.24 -14.45 11.07
CA LYS A 247 -10.56 -14.54 11.69
C LYS A 247 -10.72 -13.57 12.87
N LYS A 248 -9.74 -13.49 13.76
CA LYS A 248 -9.78 -12.57 14.90
C LYS A 248 -9.83 -11.11 14.45
N ALA A 249 -8.98 -10.75 13.48
CA ALA A 249 -8.94 -9.40 12.91
C ALA A 249 -10.26 -9.04 12.22
N TYR A 250 -10.89 -9.98 11.51
CA TYR A 250 -12.21 -9.75 10.91
C TYR A 250 -13.26 -9.43 11.99
N ASP A 251 -13.23 -10.16 13.12
CA ASP A 251 -14.18 -9.95 14.21
C ASP A 251 -14.07 -8.55 14.83
N VAL A 252 -12.86 -7.96 14.84
CA VAL A 252 -12.61 -6.57 15.25
C VAL A 252 -13.08 -5.59 14.15
N LEU A 253 -12.59 -5.74 12.92
CA LEU A 253 -12.80 -4.75 11.87
C LEU A 253 -14.24 -4.68 11.37
N LYS A 254 -15.00 -5.78 11.41
CA LYS A 254 -16.43 -5.77 11.01
C LYS A 254 -17.28 -4.82 11.86
N LEU A 255 -16.85 -4.51 13.09
CA LEU A 255 -17.54 -3.57 13.98
C LEU A 255 -17.27 -2.11 13.59
N LEU A 256 -16.27 -1.85 12.74
CA LEU A 256 -15.87 -0.53 12.26
C LEU A 256 -16.35 -0.20 10.84
N ARG A 257 -17.18 -1.04 10.24
CA ARG A 257 -17.76 -0.84 8.90
C ARG A 257 -18.67 0.37 8.78
#